data_7ba928288e59dd74e4f250396f16746e
#
_entry.id   7ba928288e59dd74e4f250396f16746e
#
_cell.length_a   1.000
_cell.length_b   1.000
_cell.length_c   1.000
_cell.angle_alpha   90.00
_cell.angle_beta   90.00
_cell.angle_gamma   90.00
#
_symmetry.space_group_name_H-M   'P 1'
#
loop_
_entity.id
_entity.type
_entity.pdbx_description
1 polymer ?
#
loop_
_entity_poly.entity_id
_entity_poly.type
_entity_poly.pdbx_seq_one_letter_code
_entity_poly.pdbx_strand_id
1 'polypeptide(L)'
;MLKCLVFSDSHGAGLARMQRAIAMHPEAEVIFFLGDGLSEAEALRAEYPDRMVLAVRGNCDFSPLSPVEETDEITLEGVRIVFTHGHLYDAKWSYTRLSALAASRGAKICLFGHTHAPTEEYHGEGDSAFTLFNPGSISRPNFGRPTYGVITLSEGSYLLSHGEI
;
A
#
# COMPACT_ATOMS: atom_id res chain seq x y z
N MET A 1 -16.00 -9.82 -6.00
CA MET A 1 -14.90 -9.87 -4.99
C MET A 1 -13.59 -9.55 -5.70
N LEU A 2 -12.88 -8.57 -5.23
CA LEU A 2 -11.62 -8.10 -5.82
C LEU A 2 -10.48 -8.31 -4.80
N LYS A 3 -9.38 -8.92 -5.25
CA LYS A 3 -8.19 -9.07 -4.41
C LYS A 3 -7.10 -8.11 -4.86
N CYS A 4 -6.46 -7.44 -3.88
CA CYS A 4 -5.35 -6.53 -4.10
C CYS A 4 -4.14 -6.97 -3.27
N LEU A 5 -2.94 -6.71 -3.80
CA LEU A 5 -1.68 -6.81 -3.06
C LEU A 5 -1.15 -5.42 -2.75
N VAL A 6 -0.49 -5.28 -1.62
CA VAL A 6 0.11 -4.01 -1.18
C VAL A 6 1.57 -4.23 -0.85
N PHE A 7 2.44 -3.49 -1.52
CA PHE A 7 3.88 -3.50 -1.31
C PHE A 7 4.39 -2.11 -0.96
N SER A 8 5.47 -2.05 -0.21
CA SER A 8 6.15 -0.81 0.14
C SER A 8 7.62 -1.04 0.44
N ASP A 9 8.41 0.02 0.30
CA ASP A 9 9.79 0.09 0.81
C ASP A 9 10.67 -1.06 0.29
N SER A 10 10.67 -1.25 -1.03
CA SER A 10 11.49 -2.27 -1.70
C SER A 10 12.96 -1.88 -1.85
N HIS A 11 13.26 -0.57 -1.88
CA HIS A 11 14.62 -0.01 -1.89
C HIS A 11 15.58 -0.68 -2.89
N GLY A 12 15.10 -1.06 -4.07
CA GLY A 12 15.89 -1.69 -5.12
C GLY A 12 16.23 -3.17 -4.88
N ALA A 13 15.64 -3.80 -3.87
CA ALA A 13 15.94 -5.18 -3.48
C ALA A 13 14.68 -6.04 -3.24
N GLY A 14 13.51 -5.58 -3.69
CA GLY A 14 12.23 -6.25 -3.41
C GLY A 14 11.58 -6.94 -4.60
N LEU A 15 12.06 -6.72 -5.83
CA LEU A 15 11.37 -7.18 -7.04
C LEU A 15 11.08 -8.69 -7.02
N ALA A 16 12.08 -9.51 -6.75
CA ALA A 16 11.91 -10.98 -6.73
C ALA A 16 10.89 -11.43 -5.68
N ARG A 17 10.83 -10.76 -4.52
CA ARG A 17 9.84 -11.07 -3.48
C ARG A 17 8.44 -10.63 -3.89
N MET A 18 8.30 -9.46 -4.52
CA MET A 18 7.01 -9.01 -5.06
C MET A 18 6.50 -9.98 -6.13
N GLN A 19 7.35 -10.40 -7.07
CA GLN A 19 7.01 -11.41 -8.09
C GLN A 19 6.56 -12.73 -7.45
N ARG A 20 7.24 -13.18 -6.41
CA ARG A 20 6.88 -14.38 -5.66
C ARG A 20 5.54 -14.23 -4.95
N ALA A 21 5.28 -13.11 -4.30
CA ALA A 21 3.98 -12.82 -3.67
C ALA A 21 2.85 -12.79 -4.71
N ILE A 22 3.09 -12.18 -5.88
CA ILE A 22 2.13 -12.16 -7.00
C ILE A 22 1.83 -13.59 -7.47
N ALA A 23 2.85 -14.43 -7.59
CA ALA A 23 2.67 -15.85 -7.98
C ALA A 23 1.87 -16.65 -6.95
N MET A 24 1.96 -16.29 -5.67
CA MET A 24 1.16 -16.91 -4.60
C MET A 24 -0.30 -16.44 -4.60
N HIS A 25 -0.60 -15.33 -5.26
CA HIS A 25 -1.94 -14.74 -5.36
C HIS A 25 -2.31 -14.46 -6.82
N PRO A 26 -2.44 -15.52 -7.65
CA PRO A 26 -2.72 -15.37 -9.09
C PRO A 26 -4.04 -14.64 -9.37
N GLU A 27 -4.96 -14.65 -8.43
CA GLU A 27 -6.26 -13.98 -8.50
C GLU A 27 -6.22 -12.48 -8.15
N ALA A 28 -5.09 -11.95 -7.69
CA ALA A 28 -4.98 -10.53 -7.38
C ALA A 28 -4.93 -9.69 -8.67
N GLU A 29 -5.84 -8.76 -8.81
CA GLU A 29 -5.99 -7.92 -10.01
C GLU A 29 -5.36 -6.53 -9.84
N VAL A 30 -5.21 -6.05 -8.60
CA VAL A 30 -4.70 -4.73 -8.27
C VAL A 30 -3.46 -4.86 -7.39
N ILE A 31 -2.45 -4.05 -7.68
CA ILE A 31 -1.23 -3.96 -6.89
C ILE A 31 -1.05 -2.50 -6.47
N PHE A 32 -1.00 -2.25 -5.17
CA PHE A 32 -0.58 -0.97 -4.60
C PHE A 32 0.90 -1.01 -4.28
N PHE A 33 1.62 0.03 -4.69
CA PHE A 33 3.01 0.25 -4.31
C PHE A 33 3.15 1.60 -3.61
N LEU A 34 3.57 1.58 -2.34
CA LEU A 34 3.51 2.75 -1.46
C LEU A 34 4.81 3.56 -1.37
N GLY A 35 5.70 3.40 -2.34
CA GLY A 35 6.91 4.22 -2.46
C GLY A 35 8.18 3.59 -1.92
N ASP A 36 9.28 4.30 -2.14
CA ASP A 36 10.67 3.88 -1.89
C ASP A 36 11.06 2.63 -2.66
N GLY A 37 11.00 2.76 -4.01
CA GLY A 37 11.30 1.71 -4.97
C GLY A 37 10.48 1.81 -6.26
N LEU A 38 10.15 3.01 -6.73
CA LEU A 38 9.31 3.23 -7.92
C LEU A 38 9.83 2.51 -9.18
N SER A 39 11.13 2.37 -9.35
CA SER A 39 11.68 1.63 -10.49
C SER A 39 11.24 0.17 -10.50
N GLU A 40 11.06 -0.44 -9.33
CA GLU A 40 10.55 -1.80 -9.20
C GLU A 40 9.05 -1.87 -9.45
N ALA A 41 8.30 -0.84 -9.04
CA ALA A 41 6.87 -0.72 -9.39
C ALA A 41 6.67 -0.60 -10.90
N GLU A 42 7.51 0.17 -11.60
CA GLU A 42 7.49 0.26 -13.05
C GLU A 42 7.84 -1.08 -13.73
N ALA A 43 8.80 -1.83 -13.17
CA ALA A 43 9.11 -3.18 -13.65
C ALA A 43 7.91 -4.12 -13.51
N LEU A 44 7.19 -4.07 -12.37
CA LEU A 44 5.96 -4.83 -12.18
C LEU A 44 4.87 -4.45 -13.19
N ARG A 45 4.71 -3.15 -13.46
CA ARG A 45 3.73 -2.66 -14.43
C ARG A 45 4.01 -3.20 -15.84
N ALA A 46 5.28 -3.25 -16.22
CA ALA A 46 5.70 -3.78 -17.51
C ALA A 46 5.54 -5.32 -17.60
N GLU A 47 5.84 -6.03 -16.51
CA GLU A 47 5.78 -7.50 -16.46
C GLU A 47 4.35 -8.04 -16.34
N TYR A 48 3.46 -7.31 -15.65
CA TYR A 48 2.07 -7.71 -15.41
C TYR A 48 1.08 -6.72 -16.02
N PRO A 49 1.02 -6.62 -17.37
CA PRO A 49 0.17 -5.63 -18.05
C PRO A 49 -1.33 -5.83 -17.83
N ASP A 50 -1.73 -7.04 -17.43
CA ASP A 50 -3.13 -7.38 -17.13
C ASP A 50 -3.55 -6.97 -15.71
N ARG A 51 -2.63 -6.45 -14.90
CA ARG A 51 -2.89 -6.02 -13.53
C ARG A 51 -2.83 -4.49 -13.43
N MET A 52 -3.70 -3.93 -12.61
CA MET A 52 -3.66 -2.50 -12.29
C MET A 52 -2.57 -2.24 -11.24
N VAL A 53 -1.52 -1.54 -11.61
CA VAL A 53 -0.45 -1.12 -10.67
C VAL A 53 -0.61 0.35 -10.34
N LEU A 54 -0.96 0.62 -9.08
CA LEU A 54 -1.13 1.96 -8.50
C LEU A 54 0.05 2.26 -7.59
N ALA A 55 0.73 3.37 -7.83
CA ALA A 55 1.94 3.70 -7.09
C ALA A 55 1.93 5.15 -6.61
N VAL A 56 2.52 5.38 -5.44
CA VAL A 56 2.87 6.70 -4.92
C VAL A 56 4.36 6.79 -4.69
N ARG A 57 4.89 8.02 -4.69
CA ARG A 57 6.31 8.31 -4.51
C ARG A 57 6.65 8.41 -3.02
N GLY A 58 7.72 7.74 -2.61
CA GLY A 58 8.33 7.89 -1.29
C GLY A 58 9.44 8.94 -1.24
N ASN A 59 10.02 9.13 -0.06
CA ASN A 59 11.09 10.11 0.16
C ASN A 59 12.43 9.71 -0.46
N CYS A 60 12.62 8.43 -0.80
CA CYS A 60 13.83 7.94 -1.47
C CYS A 60 13.66 7.80 -2.99
N ASP A 61 12.51 8.16 -3.54
CA ASP A 61 12.26 8.08 -4.97
C ASP A 61 12.60 9.40 -5.67
N PHE A 62 13.62 9.35 -6.48
CA PHE A 62 14.08 10.49 -7.28
C PHE A 62 13.90 10.17 -8.76
N SER A 63 12.74 10.51 -9.32
CA SER A 63 12.55 10.39 -10.78
C SER A 63 12.09 11.71 -11.37
N PRO A 64 12.91 12.34 -12.23
CA PRO A 64 12.49 13.53 -12.96
C PRO A 64 11.61 13.21 -14.18
N LEU A 65 11.46 11.93 -14.56
CA LEU A 65 10.90 11.55 -15.85
C LEU A 65 9.42 11.19 -15.84
N SER A 66 8.81 11.00 -14.67
CA SER A 66 7.37 10.74 -14.56
C SER A 66 6.83 11.34 -13.26
N PRO A 67 5.89 12.29 -13.33
CA PRO A 67 5.27 12.82 -12.13
C PRO A 67 4.39 11.72 -11.51
N VAL A 68 4.86 11.14 -10.42
CA VAL A 68 4.09 10.23 -9.57
C VAL A 68 3.69 11.00 -8.32
N GLU A 69 2.41 10.96 -7.99
CA GLU A 69 1.87 11.65 -6.83
C GLU A 69 2.42 11.05 -5.52
N GLU A 70 2.48 11.87 -4.48
CA GLU A 70 2.87 11.42 -3.14
C GLU A 70 1.69 10.90 -2.33
N THR A 71 0.48 11.26 -2.74
CA THR A 71 -0.79 10.79 -2.16
C THR A 71 -1.82 10.69 -3.26
N ASP A 72 -2.54 9.58 -3.31
CA ASP A 72 -3.58 9.34 -4.29
C ASP A 72 -4.75 8.57 -3.66
N GLU A 73 -5.87 8.47 -4.36
CA GLU A 73 -7.05 7.76 -3.88
C GLU A 73 -7.79 7.05 -5.01
N ILE A 74 -8.47 5.97 -4.66
CA ILE A 74 -9.30 5.21 -5.59
C ILE A 74 -10.49 4.62 -4.84
N THR A 75 -11.59 4.41 -5.55
CA THR A 75 -12.73 3.64 -5.03
C THR A 75 -12.84 2.33 -5.81
N LEU A 76 -12.74 1.21 -5.12
CA LEU A 76 -12.84 -0.14 -5.66
C LEU A 76 -13.91 -0.92 -4.89
N GLU A 77 -14.80 -1.61 -5.60
CA GLU A 77 -15.89 -2.41 -4.98
C GLU A 77 -16.71 -1.60 -3.93
N GLY A 78 -16.86 -0.29 -4.11
CA GLY A 78 -17.55 0.59 -3.16
C GLY A 78 -16.72 1.00 -1.94
N VAL A 79 -15.46 0.59 -1.85
CA VAL A 79 -14.52 0.96 -0.76
C VAL A 79 -13.59 2.06 -1.24
N ARG A 80 -13.62 3.21 -0.59
CA ARG A 80 -12.67 4.30 -0.86
C ARG A 80 -11.36 4.04 -0.11
N ILE A 81 -10.27 4.05 -0.85
CA ILE A 81 -8.90 3.81 -0.38
C ILE A 81 -8.07 5.03 -0.69
N VAL A 82 -7.47 5.65 0.32
CA VAL A 82 -6.42 6.65 0.17
C VAL A 82 -5.08 5.97 0.43
N PHE A 83 -4.07 6.31 -0.36
CA PHE A 83 -2.75 5.69 -0.22
C PHE A 83 -1.64 6.72 -0.39
N THR A 84 -0.61 6.58 0.44
CA THR A 84 0.53 7.49 0.52
C THR A 84 1.75 6.74 1.03
N HIS A 85 2.95 7.29 0.83
CA HIS A 85 4.13 6.69 1.46
C HIS A 85 4.13 6.87 2.98
N GLY A 86 3.75 8.03 3.47
CA GLY A 86 3.66 8.33 4.90
C GLY A 86 4.69 9.32 5.42
N HIS A 87 5.76 9.61 4.69
CA HIS A 87 6.80 10.56 5.13
C HIS A 87 6.28 11.99 5.30
N LEU A 88 5.29 12.42 4.52
CA LEU A 88 4.66 13.75 4.64
C LEU A 88 3.65 13.84 5.78
N TYR A 89 3.30 12.72 6.38
CA TYR A 89 2.29 12.60 7.43
C TYR A 89 2.87 12.15 8.77
N ASP A 90 4.17 12.30 8.96
CA ASP A 90 4.89 11.98 10.22
C ASP A 90 4.68 10.54 10.71
N ALA A 91 4.52 9.58 9.80
CA ALA A 91 4.16 8.19 10.11
C ALA A 91 5.10 7.49 11.12
N LYS A 92 6.38 7.91 11.19
CA LYS A 92 7.34 7.37 12.17
C LYS A 92 7.13 7.87 13.60
N TRP A 93 6.31 8.92 13.77
CA TRP A 93 6.14 9.56 15.07
C TRP A 93 4.71 9.44 15.60
N SER A 94 3.71 9.57 14.74
CA SER A 94 2.31 9.58 15.11
C SER A 94 1.42 9.29 13.90
N TYR A 95 0.27 8.68 14.12
CA TYR A 95 -0.73 8.44 13.07
C TYR A 95 -1.83 9.52 13.02
N THR A 96 -1.69 10.60 13.78
CA THR A 96 -2.68 11.67 13.80
C THR A 96 -2.92 12.30 12.44
N ARG A 97 -1.87 12.58 11.68
CA ARG A 97 -1.98 13.18 10.34
C ARG A 97 -2.52 12.20 9.30
N LEU A 98 -2.15 10.92 9.38
CA LEU A 98 -2.74 9.86 8.53
C LEU A 98 -4.22 9.67 8.83
N SER A 99 -4.61 9.71 10.09
CA SER A 99 -6.02 9.63 10.51
C SER A 99 -6.83 10.82 9.99
N ALA A 100 -6.26 12.02 10.06
CA ALA A 100 -6.87 13.23 9.50
C ALA A 100 -7.01 13.14 7.97
N LEU A 101 -6.03 12.60 7.28
CA LEU A 101 -6.07 12.35 5.84
C LEU A 101 -7.23 11.41 5.49
N ALA A 102 -7.31 10.24 6.16
CA ALA A 102 -8.38 9.27 5.94
C ALA A 102 -9.77 9.91 6.14
N ALA A 103 -9.95 10.62 7.24
CA ALA A 103 -11.21 11.30 7.55
C ALA A 103 -11.56 12.38 6.53
N SER A 104 -10.61 13.21 6.12
CA SER A 104 -10.84 14.29 5.14
C SER A 104 -11.22 13.78 3.76
N ARG A 105 -10.78 12.58 3.41
CA ARG A 105 -11.09 11.93 2.11
C ARG A 105 -12.31 11.02 2.18
N GLY A 106 -12.90 10.82 3.36
CA GLY A 106 -13.96 9.84 3.56
C GLY A 106 -13.51 8.42 3.20
N ALA A 107 -12.23 8.12 3.42
CA ALA A 107 -11.66 6.83 3.10
C ALA A 107 -12.04 5.77 4.15
N LYS A 108 -12.21 4.54 3.70
CA LYS A 108 -12.38 3.37 4.57
C LYS A 108 -11.06 2.69 4.90
N ILE A 109 -10.07 2.85 4.02
CA ILE A 109 -8.72 2.33 4.19
C ILE A 109 -7.74 3.44 3.86
N CYS A 110 -6.75 3.63 4.73
CA CYS A 110 -5.59 4.47 4.48
C CYS A 110 -4.34 3.58 4.46
N LEU A 111 -3.77 3.41 3.27
CA LEU A 111 -2.54 2.64 3.09
C LEU A 111 -1.34 3.57 3.25
N PHE A 112 -0.34 3.14 4.00
CA PHE A 112 0.92 3.86 4.17
C PHE A 112 2.10 2.90 4.36
N GLY A 113 3.31 3.38 4.10
CA GLY A 113 4.56 2.66 4.27
C GLY A 113 5.52 3.40 5.21
N HIS A 114 6.76 3.58 4.78
CA HIS A 114 7.81 4.40 5.40
C HIS A 114 8.35 3.87 6.74
N THR A 115 7.54 3.27 7.59
CA THR A 115 7.96 2.78 8.91
C THR A 115 8.67 1.44 8.87
N HIS A 116 8.55 0.70 7.76
CA HIS A 116 9.04 -0.68 7.60
C HIS A 116 8.45 -1.68 8.62
N ALA A 117 7.31 -1.34 9.22
CA ALA A 117 6.64 -2.17 10.22
C ALA A 117 5.18 -2.46 9.81
N PRO A 118 4.79 -3.73 9.71
CA PRO A 118 3.40 -4.06 9.40
C PRO A 118 2.47 -3.53 10.51
N THR A 119 1.38 -2.89 10.10
CA THR A 119 0.44 -2.24 11.01
C THR A 119 -0.98 -2.40 10.47
N GLU A 120 -1.92 -2.68 11.36
CA GLU A 120 -3.35 -2.62 11.10
C GLU A 120 -4.03 -1.99 12.31
N GLU A 121 -4.65 -0.83 12.12
CA GLU A 121 -5.22 -0.06 13.21
C GLU A 121 -6.58 0.53 12.81
N TYR A 122 -7.63 0.05 13.45
CA TYR A 122 -9.01 0.48 13.21
C TYR A 122 -9.35 1.70 14.04
N HIS A 123 -9.95 2.70 13.42
CA HIS A 123 -10.33 3.97 14.04
C HIS A 123 -11.79 4.32 13.77
N GLY A 124 -12.44 4.91 14.77
CA GLY A 124 -13.78 5.45 14.66
C GLY A 124 -14.89 4.40 14.79
N GLU A 125 -16.09 4.81 14.48
CA GLU A 125 -17.31 4.01 14.58
C GLU A 125 -18.24 4.28 13.41
N GLY A 126 -19.07 3.29 13.05
CA GLY A 126 -20.08 3.42 12.02
C GLY A 126 -19.51 3.78 10.65
N ASP A 127 -20.23 4.64 9.91
CA ASP A 127 -19.89 5.00 8.54
C ASP A 127 -18.62 5.85 8.41
N SER A 128 -18.18 6.50 9.48
CA SER A 128 -16.94 7.29 9.51
C SER A 128 -15.69 6.47 9.87
N ALA A 129 -15.85 5.20 10.24
CA ALA A 129 -14.74 4.35 10.61
C ALA A 129 -13.81 4.06 9.43
N PHE A 130 -12.52 3.93 9.72
CA PHE A 130 -11.49 3.59 8.75
C PHE A 130 -10.39 2.73 9.38
N THR A 131 -9.61 2.07 8.56
CA THR A 131 -8.42 1.34 9.00
C THR A 131 -7.16 1.96 8.41
N LEU A 132 -6.17 2.21 9.26
CA LEU A 132 -4.79 2.50 8.86
C LEU A 132 -4.09 1.17 8.62
N PHE A 133 -3.47 1.00 7.47
CA PHE A 133 -2.82 -0.25 7.11
C PHE A 133 -1.45 -0.01 6.47
N ASN A 134 -0.42 -0.64 7.03
CA ASN A 134 0.93 -0.63 6.51
C ASN A 134 1.34 -2.07 6.17
N PRO A 135 1.75 -2.38 4.93
CA PRO A 135 2.14 -3.73 4.55
C PRO A 135 3.47 -4.17 5.17
N GLY A 136 4.21 -3.26 5.81
CA GLY A 136 5.61 -3.44 6.15
C GLY A 136 6.53 -3.26 4.96
N SER A 137 7.79 -3.61 5.08
CA SER A 137 8.74 -3.56 3.97
C SER A 137 8.90 -4.93 3.32
N ILE A 138 8.87 -4.96 1.99
CA ILE A 138 9.10 -6.17 1.20
C ILE A 138 10.58 -6.57 1.14
N SER A 139 11.49 -5.71 1.61
CA SER A 139 12.94 -5.97 1.55
C SER A 139 13.71 -5.68 2.84
N ARG A 140 13.30 -4.67 3.60
CA ARG A 140 14.03 -4.15 4.77
C ARG A 140 13.12 -4.01 6.00
N PRO A 141 12.53 -5.11 6.52
CA PRO A 141 11.68 -5.02 7.70
C PRO A 141 12.49 -4.60 8.92
N ASN A 142 11.85 -3.84 9.84
CA ASN A 142 12.46 -3.50 11.12
C ASN A 142 12.64 -4.73 12.02
N PHE A 143 11.71 -5.69 11.90
CA PHE A 143 11.73 -6.94 12.64
C PHE A 143 11.19 -8.08 11.77
N GLY A 144 11.66 -9.29 12.01
CA GLY A 144 11.14 -10.49 11.39
C GLY A 144 11.46 -10.59 9.90
N ARG A 145 10.52 -11.14 9.16
CA ARG A 145 10.61 -11.34 7.72
C ARG A 145 10.03 -10.18 6.93
N PRO A 146 10.42 -10.03 5.66
CA PRO A 146 9.72 -9.15 4.75
C PRO A 146 8.23 -9.49 4.66
N THR A 147 7.40 -8.45 4.61
CA THR A 147 5.95 -8.58 4.60
C THR A 147 5.33 -7.83 3.44
N TYR A 148 4.10 -8.18 3.12
CA TYR A 148 3.23 -7.50 2.17
C TYR A 148 1.78 -7.53 2.68
N GLY A 149 0.94 -6.68 2.11
CA GLY A 149 -0.47 -6.64 2.44
C GLY A 149 -1.32 -7.40 1.43
N VAL A 150 -2.43 -7.95 1.90
CA VAL A 150 -3.49 -8.53 1.09
C VAL A 150 -4.80 -7.86 1.46
N ILE A 151 -5.51 -7.33 0.47
CA ILE A 151 -6.83 -6.73 0.63
C ILE A 151 -7.83 -7.55 -0.18
N THR A 152 -8.93 -7.93 0.44
CA THR A 152 -10.09 -8.49 -0.26
C THR A 152 -11.24 -7.52 -0.13
N LEU A 153 -11.83 -7.11 -1.26
CA LEU A 153 -12.92 -6.14 -1.34
C LEU A 153 -14.17 -6.83 -1.89
N SER A 154 -15.32 -6.53 -1.32
CA SER A 154 -16.61 -7.00 -1.83
C SER A 154 -17.75 -6.11 -1.34
N GLU A 155 -18.49 -5.51 -2.27
CA GLU A 155 -19.74 -4.79 -2.00
C GLU A 155 -19.67 -3.80 -0.83
N GLY A 156 -18.63 -2.95 -0.80
CA GLY A 156 -18.43 -1.95 0.25
C GLY A 156 -17.74 -2.47 1.51
N SER A 157 -17.45 -3.77 1.59
CA SER A 157 -16.75 -4.41 2.70
C SER A 157 -15.31 -4.75 2.33
N TYR A 158 -14.45 -4.87 3.32
CA TYR A 158 -13.05 -5.23 3.11
C TYR A 158 -12.50 -6.13 4.22
N LEU A 159 -11.50 -6.91 3.85
CA LEU A 159 -10.67 -7.71 4.74
C LEU A 159 -9.21 -7.40 4.46
N LEU A 160 -8.44 -7.21 5.52
CA LEU A 160 -7.01 -6.92 5.45
C LEU A 160 -6.23 -8.04 6.13
N SER A 161 -5.07 -8.36 5.58
CA SER A 161 -4.12 -9.28 6.21
C SER A 161 -2.70 -9.01 5.74
N HIS A 162 -1.73 -9.52 6.50
CA HIS A 162 -0.32 -9.49 6.13
C HIS A 162 0.13 -10.89 5.69
N GLY A 163 0.93 -10.94 4.62
CA GLY A 163 1.69 -12.12 4.24
C GLY A 163 3.17 -11.93 4.54
N GLU A 164 3.86 -13.01 4.85
CA GLU A 164 5.33 -13.04 4.97
C GLU A 164 5.96 -13.72 3.76
N ILE A 165 7.19 -13.33 3.44
CA ILE A 165 7.89 -13.89 2.30
C ILE A 165 9.42 -13.99 2.48
#